data_9ff5d2e781925075b7f12969fd335f69
#
_entry.id   9ff5d2e781925075b7f12969fd335f69
#
_cell.length_a   1.000
_cell.length_b   1.000
_cell.length_c   1.000
_cell.angle_alpha   90.00
_cell.angle_beta   90.00
_cell.angle_gamma   90.00
#
_symmetry.space_group_name_H-M   'P 1'
#
loop_
_entity.id
_entity.type
_entity.pdbx_description
1 polymer ?
#
loop_
_entity_poly.entity_id
_entity_poly.type
_entity_poly.pdbx_seq_one_letter_code
_entity_poly.pdbx_strand_id
1 'polypeptide(L)'
;MATKWVENGDASVAFKCSDSKKNIFLIGDSIRLGYCATVAEELSDIAEVFYLKENCKNTQNVITSMKTWVNMFYRPDKIDVVQFNCGHWDVAHWNGYEHSLTSESEYEKNIRMIIYLLKQYFCNAKIVFLTTTPMNPNGVLGVNPRHNTEIDRYNEIAIGIAKREGVIINDLNAVAKEFDADAYADYCHFTKDTFELLGKEVARNLRNLILSL
;
A
#
# COMPACT_ATOMS: atom_id res chain seq x y z
N MET A 1 7.26 20.92 6.71
CA MET A 1 8.66 20.48 6.87
C MET A 1 8.78 19.01 6.50
N ALA A 2 9.80 18.69 5.76
CA ALA A 2 9.91 17.49 4.97
C ALA A 2 9.72 16.19 5.74
N THR A 3 8.95 15.30 5.14
CA THR A 3 8.89 13.87 5.34
C THR A 3 10.28 13.31 5.62
N LYS A 4 10.49 12.78 6.82
CA LYS A 4 11.79 12.19 7.18
C LYS A 4 11.96 10.84 6.51
N TRP A 5 12.89 10.78 5.57
CA TRP A 5 13.30 9.58 4.86
C TRP A 5 14.23 8.73 5.72
N VAL A 6 14.08 7.41 5.65
CA VAL A 6 15.05 6.45 6.15
C VAL A 6 15.61 5.66 4.99
N GLU A 7 16.93 5.63 4.84
CA GLU A 7 17.60 4.76 3.88
C GLU A 7 17.75 3.35 4.45
N ASN A 8 17.67 2.34 3.58
CA ASN A 8 17.84 0.94 3.97
C ASN A 8 19.12 0.73 4.80
N GLY A 9 18.97 0.09 5.96
CA GLY A 9 20.08 -0.39 6.79
C GLY A 9 20.50 0.52 7.92
N ASP A 10 20.02 1.75 8.04
CA ASP A 10 20.33 2.59 9.20
C ASP A 10 19.21 2.53 10.24
N ALA A 11 19.34 1.58 11.18
CA ALA A 11 18.45 1.45 12.33
C ALA A 11 18.54 2.65 13.31
N SER A 12 19.40 3.63 13.03
CA SER A 12 19.62 4.80 13.89
C SER A 12 18.63 5.93 13.65
N VAL A 13 17.83 5.89 12.56
CA VAL A 13 16.84 6.92 12.26
C VAL A 13 15.45 6.42 12.56
N ALA A 14 15.03 6.55 13.81
CA ALA A 14 13.67 6.23 14.20
C ALA A 14 12.67 7.30 13.70
N PHE A 15 11.55 6.86 13.15
CA PHE A 15 10.40 7.72 12.90
C PHE A 15 9.86 8.24 14.23
N LYS A 16 9.82 9.56 14.35
CA LYS A 16 9.26 10.22 15.54
C LYS A 16 7.81 10.61 15.25
N CYS A 17 6.89 9.89 15.87
CA CYS A 17 5.48 10.22 15.81
C CYS A 17 5.19 11.63 16.38
N SER A 18 4.22 12.30 15.80
CA SER A 18 3.70 13.58 16.29
C SER A 18 2.85 13.37 17.55
N ASP A 19 2.90 14.34 18.46
CA ASP A 19 2.00 14.42 19.61
C ASP A 19 0.77 15.30 19.35
N SER A 20 0.80 16.11 18.27
CA SER A 20 -0.22 17.09 17.94
C SER A 20 -1.01 16.80 16.68
N LYS A 21 -0.54 15.87 15.85
CA LYS A 21 -1.17 15.42 14.61
C LYS A 21 -1.37 13.93 14.62
N LYS A 22 -2.27 13.44 13.78
CA LYS A 22 -2.42 12.00 13.54
C LYS A 22 -1.19 11.43 12.85
N ASN A 23 -0.91 10.16 13.10
CA ASN A 23 0.25 9.46 12.56
C ASN A 23 -0.22 8.35 11.64
N ILE A 24 0.18 8.40 10.38
CA ILE A 24 -0.22 7.44 9.34
C ILE A 24 1.02 6.72 8.82
N PHE A 25 0.95 5.40 8.67
CA PHE A 25 2.00 4.61 8.04
C PHE A 25 1.49 3.97 6.75
N LEU A 26 2.20 4.21 5.62
CA LEU A 26 1.87 3.67 4.31
C LEU A 26 2.85 2.55 3.93
N ILE A 27 2.33 1.34 3.73
CA ILE A 27 3.06 0.16 3.26
C ILE A 27 2.56 -0.19 1.86
N GLY A 28 3.45 -0.45 0.91
CA GLY A 28 3.04 -0.84 -0.43
C GLY A 28 4.18 -0.91 -1.44
N ASP A 29 3.83 -1.30 -2.64
CA ASP A 29 4.73 -1.49 -3.77
C ASP A 29 5.09 -0.19 -4.51
N SER A 30 5.46 -0.28 -5.78
CA SER A 30 5.82 0.87 -6.61
C SER A 30 4.67 1.84 -6.85
N ILE A 31 3.43 1.38 -6.81
CA ILE A 31 2.26 2.26 -6.93
C ILE A 31 2.20 3.19 -5.71
N ARG A 32 2.40 2.65 -4.48
CA ARG A 32 2.50 3.47 -3.28
C ARG A 32 3.68 4.46 -3.37
N LEU A 33 4.84 4.04 -3.91
CA LEU A 33 5.96 4.95 -4.10
C LEU A 33 5.61 6.15 -5.00
N GLY A 34 4.77 5.92 -6.01
CA GLY A 34 4.35 6.98 -6.93
C GLY A 34 3.47 8.05 -6.28
N TYR A 35 2.60 7.69 -5.35
CA TYR A 35 1.62 8.62 -4.77
C TYR A 35 1.93 9.08 -3.34
N CYS A 36 2.83 8.44 -2.61
CA CYS A 36 2.97 8.67 -1.16
C CYS A 36 3.40 10.11 -0.80
N ALA A 37 4.18 10.78 -1.64
CA ALA A 37 4.58 12.16 -1.42
C ALA A 37 3.37 13.12 -1.49
N THR A 38 2.50 12.92 -2.47
CA THR A 38 1.25 13.69 -2.59
C THR A 38 0.35 13.47 -1.37
N VAL A 39 0.22 12.22 -0.90
CA VAL A 39 -0.57 11.94 0.32
C VAL A 39 0.00 12.69 1.53
N ALA A 40 1.33 12.71 1.68
CA ALA A 40 1.96 13.42 2.79
C ALA A 40 1.78 14.94 2.71
N GLU A 41 1.80 15.51 1.52
CA GLU A 41 1.56 16.93 1.29
C GLU A 41 0.09 17.30 1.59
N GLU A 42 -0.85 16.58 1.01
CA GLU A 42 -2.30 16.82 1.16
C GLU A 42 -2.80 16.67 2.60
N LEU A 43 -2.13 15.85 3.43
CA LEU A 43 -2.51 15.63 4.83
C LEU A 43 -1.65 16.42 5.81
N SER A 44 -0.70 17.24 5.33
CA SER A 44 0.31 17.91 6.17
C SER A 44 -0.25 18.80 7.27
N ASP A 45 -1.47 19.28 7.11
CA ASP A 45 -2.19 20.10 8.10
C ASP A 45 -2.66 19.28 9.32
N ILE A 46 -3.04 18.01 9.15
CA ILE A 46 -3.68 17.18 10.18
C ILE A 46 -2.92 15.90 10.54
N ALA A 47 -1.97 15.46 9.70
CA ALA A 47 -1.25 14.21 9.92
C ALA A 47 0.24 14.31 9.60
N GLU A 48 1.02 13.45 10.27
CA GLU A 48 2.37 13.04 9.84
C GLU A 48 2.24 11.72 9.10
N VAL A 49 2.72 11.69 7.85
CA VAL A 49 2.64 10.49 7.00
C VAL A 49 4.02 9.88 6.85
N PHE A 50 4.16 8.65 7.33
CA PHE A 50 5.38 7.86 7.26
C PHE A 50 5.29 6.85 6.12
N TYR A 51 6.34 6.70 5.35
CA TYR A 51 6.44 5.70 4.31
C TYR A 51 7.90 5.31 4.03
N LEU A 52 8.08 4.10 3.53
CA LEU A 52 9.39 3.57 3.19
C LEU A 52 9.82 4.03 1.80
N LYS A 53 11.10 4.31 1.58
CA LYS A 53 11.65 4.55 0.24
C LYS A 53 11.69 3.27 -0.61
N GLU A 54 11.72 2.11 0.04
CA GLU A 54 11.76 0.83 -0.63
C GLU A 54 10.40 0.40 -1.18
N ASN A 55 10.44 -0.39 -2.24
CA ASN A 55 9.29 -1.13 -2.74
C ASN A 55 9.03 -2.33 -1.81
N CYS A 56 7.83 -2.39 -1.19
CA CYS A 56 7.47 -3.46 -0.26
C CYS A 56 7.16 -4.80 -0.97
N LYS A 57 7.13 -4.83 -2.30
CA LYS A 57 7.01 -6.04 -3.14
C LYS A 57 5.73 -6.84 -2.84
N ASN A 58 5.88 -8.18 -2.70
CA ASN A 58 4.80 -9.12 -2.46
C ASN A 58 4.46 -9.29 -0.97
N THR A 59 3.40 -10.04 -0.71
CA THR A 59 2.92 -10.34 0.64
C THR A 59 3.97 -10.99 1.53
N GLN A 60 4.81 -11.89 1.01
CA GLN A 60 5.87 -12.56 1.78
C GLN A 60 6.94 -11.56 2.24
N ASN A 61 7.34 -10.61 1.36
CA ASN A 61 8.28 -9.58 1.74
C ASN A 61 7.70 -8.66 2.84
N VAL A 62 6.41 -8.31 2.75
CA VAL A 62 5.73 -7.54 3.80
C VAL A 62 5.77 -8.27 5.14
N ILE A 63 5.45 -9.57 5.16
CA ILE A 63 5.49 -10.39 6.38
C ILE A 63 6.89 -10.42 6.99
N THR A 64 7.90 -10.73 6.19
CA THR A 64 9.27 -10.94 6.67
C THR A 64 9.96 -9.64 7.09
N SER A 65 9.60 -8.51 6.47
CA SER A 65 10.17 -7.20 6.77
C SER A 65 9.40 -6.43 7.86
N MET A 66 8.19 -6.86 8.21
CA MET A 66 7.29 -6.14 9.12
C MET A 66 7.98 -5.72 10.42
N LYS A 67 8.68 -6.65 11.08
CA LYS A 67 9.35 -6.35 12.36
C LYS A 67 10.45 -5.30 12.21
N THR A 68 11.18 -5.31 11.10
CA THR A 68 12.19 -4.31 10.79
C THR A 68 11.55 -2.93 10.66
N TRP A 69 10.44 -2.83 9.92
CA TRP A 69 9.73 -1.57 9.74
C TRP A 69 9.12 -1.02 11.03
N VAL A 70 8.54 -1.92 11.86
CA VAL A 70 8.01 -1.54 13.18
C VAL A 70 9.10 -0.95 14.07
N ASN A 71 10.31 -1.55 14.07
CA ASN A 71 11.44 -1.07 14.86
C ASN A 71 11.98 0.31 14.43
N MET A 72 11.56 0.83 13.25
CA MET A 72 11.86 2.19 12.83
C MET A 72 11.04 3.24 13.60
N PHE A 73 9.96 2.84 14.26
CA PHE A 73 9.15 3.73 15.09
C PHE A 73 9.60 3.67 16.55
N TYR A 74 9.87 4.83 17.13
CA TYR A 74 10.12 4.92 18.56
C TYR A 74 8.88 4.56 19.39
N ARG A 75 7.69 4.90 18.88
CA ARG A 75 6.39 4.65 19.52
C ARG A 75 5.40 4.13 18.47
N PRO A 76 5.45 2.84 18.08
CA PRO A 76 4.50 2.28 17.10
C PRO A 76 3.05 2.31 17.61
N ASP A 77 2.85 2.36 18.92
CA ASP A 77 1.54 2.52 19.56
C ASP A 77 0.88 3.89 19.32
N LYS A 78 1.64 4.89 18.81
CA LYS A 78 1.13 6.20 18.40
C LYS A 78 0.70 6.29 16.94
N ILE A 79 0.82 5.22 16.17
CA ILE A 79 0.28 5.18 14.81
C ILE A 79 -1.24 5.06 14.90
N ASP A 80 -1.94 6.01 14.30
CA ASP A 80 -3.40 6.07 14.26
C ASP A 80 -3.99 5.28 13.09
N VAL A 81 -3.28 5.24 11.95
CA VAL A 81 -3.70 4.51 10.74
C VAL A 81 -2.52 3.82 10.10
N VAL A 82 -2.68 2.55 9.74
CA VAL A 82 -1.78 1.85 8.81
C VAL A 82 -2.55 1.50 7.55
N GLN A 83 -2.15 2.05 6.41
CA GLN A 83 -2.66 1.64 5.11
C GLN A 83 -1.65 0.75 4.42
N PHE A 84 -2.11 -0.41 3.92
CA PHE A 84 -1.24 -1.31 3.18
C PHE A 84 -1.88 -1.78 1.87
N ASN A 85 -1.04 -2.03 0.85
CA ASN A 85 -1.42 -2.74 -0.37
C ASN A 85 -0.39 -3.80 -0.71
N CYS A 86 -0.85 -4.90 -1.27
CA CYS A 86 -0.06 -5.99 -1.86
C CYS A 86 -0.88 -6.61 -2.98
N GLY A 87 -0.25 -7.00 -4.07
CA GLY A 87 -0.93 -7.68 -5.16
C GLY A 87 -0.14 -7.69 -6.46
N HIS A 88 0.34 -6.56 -6.95
CA HIS A 88 1.07 -6.51 -8.23
C HIS A 88 2.24 -7.49 -8.33
N TRP A 89 2.97 -7.69 -7.23
CA TRP A 89 4.08 -8.64 -7.20
C TRP A 89 3.60 -10.07 -6.97
N ASP A 90 2.48 -10.23 -6.25
CA ASP A 90 1.89 -11.55 -5.97
C ASP A 90 1.33 -12.20 -7.23
N VAL A 91 0.60 -11.43 -8.06
CA VAL A 91 0.00 -11.92 -9.32
C VAL A 91 0.98 -11.99 -10.48
N ALA A 92 2.24 -11.52 -10.32
CA ALA A 92 3.18 -11.49 -11.42
C ALA A 92 3.63 -12.90 -11.82
N HIS A 93 3.57 -13.18 -13.12
CA HIS A 93 4.12 -14.40 -13.75
C HIS A 93 5.62 -14.19 -14.01
N TRP A 94 6.45 -14.54 -13.02
CA TRP A 94 7.86 -14.17 -13.00
C TRP A 94 8.64 -14.82 -14.14
N ASN A 95 9.28 -14.00 -14.98
CA ASN A 95 9.95 -14.42 -16.22
C ASN A 95 9.00 -15.21 -17.18
N GLY A 96 7.71 -14.88 -17.19
CA GLY A 96 6.73 -15.57 -18.03
C GLY A 96 6.38 -16.99 -17.58
N TYR A 97 6.68 -17.34 -16.31
CA TYR A 97 6.26 -18.63 -15.76
C TYR A 97 4.73 -18.75 -15.75
N GLU A 98 4.21 -19.96 -15.94
CA GLU A 98 2.75 -20.19 -16.14
C GLU A 98 1.88 -19.85 -14.91
N HIS A 99 2.46 -19.81 -13.71
CA HIS A 99 1.77 -19.49 -12.47
C HIS A 99 2.20 -18.16 -11.90
N SER A 100 1.29 -17.49 -11.18
CA SER A 100 1.60 -16.30 -10.39
C SER A 100 2.65 -16.59 -9.32
N LEU A 101 3.44 -15.58 -8.94
CA LEU A 101 4.51 -15.70 -7.94
C LEU A 101 4.00 -16.19 -6.59
N THR A 102 2.79 -15.80 -6.21
CA THR A 102 2.10 -16.22 -4.99
C THR A 102 0.75 -16.82 -5.39
N SER A 103 0.50 -18.09 -5.11
CA SER A 103 -0.80 -18.71 -5.40
C SER A 103 -1.95 -18.04 -4.61
N GLU A 104 -3.20 -18.15 -5.09
CA GLU A 104 -4.37 -17.58 -4.39
C GLU A 104 -4.45 -18.06 -2.93
N SER A 105 -4.20 -19.35 -2.67
CA SER A 105 -4.27 -19.91 -1.32
C SER A 105 -3.17 -19.37 -0.39
N GLU A 106 -1.97 -19.13 -0.93
CA GLU A 106 -0.88 -18.50 -0.18
C GLU A 106 -1.15 -17.02 0.04
N TYR A 107 -1.65 -16.32 -0.98
CA TYR A 107 -2.05 -14.92 -0.87
C TYR A 107 -3.11 -14.72 0.23
N GLU A 108 -4.13 -15.58 0.26
CA GLU A 108 -5.14 -15.57 1.32
C GLU A 108 -4.52 -15.70 2.72
N LYS A 109 -3.65 -16.68 2.93
CA LYS A 109 -2.95 -16.90 4.20
C LYS A 109 -2.07 -15.71 4.56
N ASN A 110 -1.34 -15.17 3.59
CA ASN A 110 -0.44 -14.05 3.77
C ASN A 110 -1.18 -12.77 4.14
N ILE A 111 -2.30 -12.44 3.48
CA ILE A 111 -3.14 -11.28 3.85
C ILE A 111 -3.65 -11.40 5.27
N ARG A 112 -4.13 -12.58 5.70
CA ARG A 112 -4.54 -12.82 7.10
C ARG A 112 -3.38 -12.58 8.06
N MET A 113 -2.19 -13.08 7.74
CA MET A 113 -1.00 -12.91 8.57
C MET A 113 -0.55 -11.44 8.64
N ILE A 114 -0.58 -10.72 7.53
CA ILE A 114 -0.26 -9.28 7.49
C ILE A 114 -1.22 -8.53 8.41
N ILE A 115 -2.54 -8.74 8.28
CA ILE A 115 -3.53 -8.08 9.13
C ILE A 115 -3.31 -8.41 10.61
N TYR A 116 -3.05 -9.68 10.93
CA TYR A 116 -2.72 -10.10 12.29
C TYR A 116 -1.50 -9.34 12.83
N LEU A 117 -0.39 -9.32 12.08
CA LEU A 117 0.84 -8.63 12.50
C LEU A 117 0.64 -7.12 12.65
N LEU A 118 -0.09 -6.48 11.73
CA LEU A 118 -0.40 -5.06 11.83
C LEU A 118 -1.19 -4.74 13.10
N LYS A 119 -2.20 -5.55 13.44
CA LYS A 119 -2.98 -5.40 14.69
C LYS A 119 -2.13 -5.62 15.93
N GLN A 120 -1.14 -6.52 15.89
CA GLN A 120 -0.24 -6.77 17.03
C GLN A 120 0.76 -5.65 17.23
N TYR A 121 1.36 -5.15 16.15
CA TYR A 121 2.44 -4.17 16.25
C TYR A 121 1.94 -2.72 16.36
N PHE A 122 0.81 -2.42 15.74
CA PHE A 122 0.18 -1.10 15.74
C PHE A 122 -1.19 -1.17 16.43
N CYS A 123 -1.18 -1.56 17.71
CA CYS A 123 -2.36 -1.98 18.47
C CYS A 123 -3.49 -0.92 18.57
N ASN A 124 -3.17 0.35 18.39
CA ASN A 124 -4.14 1.46 18.41
C ASN A 124 -4.57 1.90 17.01
N ALA A 125 -3.92 1.38 15.95
CA ALA A 125 -4.16 1.84 14.59
C ALA A 125 -5.43 1.26 13.98
N LYS A 126 -6.12 2.07 13.18
CA LYS A 126 -7.06 1.56 12.18
C LYS A 126 -6.26 1.00 11.00
N ILE A 127 -6.60 -0.21 10.62
CA ILE A 127 -5.96 -0.85 9.46
C ILE A 127 -6.82 -0.61 8.22
N VAL A 128 -6.18 -0.17 7.14
CA VAL A 128 -6.80 0.08 5.83
C VAL A 128 -6.11 -0.79 4.80
N PHE A 129 -6.87 -1.58 4.07
CA PHE A 129 -6.42 -2.28 2.87
C PHE A 129 -6.73 -1.43 1.64
N LEU A 130 -5.71 -1.13 0.84
CA LEU A 130 -5.83 -0.45 -0.44
C LEU A 130 -5.80 -1.51 -1.56
N THR A 131 -6.81 -1.53 -2.43
CA THR A 131 -6.88 -2.49 -3.52
C THR A 131 -5.79 -2.26 -4.57
N THR A 132 -5.30 -3.35 -5.15
CA THR A 132 -4.29 -3.32 -6.22
C THR A 132 -4.89 -2.73 -7.48
N THR A 133 -4.23 -1.72 -8.06
CA THR A 133 -4.66 -1.04 -9.29
C THR A 133 -4.57 -1.93 -10.53
N PRO A 134 -5.34 -1.67 -11.59
CA PRO A 134 -5.27 -2.44 -12.82
C PRO A 134 -3.98 -2.18 -13.60
N MET A 135 -3.65 -3.10 -14.51
CA MET A 135 -2.65 -2.92 -15.56
C MET A 135 -3.18 -1.99 -16.65
N ASN A 136 -2.27 -1.32 -17.36
CA ASN A 136 -2.60 -0.54 -18.56
C ASN A 136 -3.40 -1.40 -19.56
N PRO A 137 -4.62 -1.01 -19.94
CA PRO A 137 -5.47 -1.81 -20.83
C PRO A 137 -4.86 -2.03 -22.22
N ASN A 138 -3.97 -1.13 -22.65
CA ASN A 138 -3.27 -1.20 -23.93
C ASN A 138 -1.77 -1.49 -23.77
N GLY A 139 -1.32 -1.79 -22.55
CA GLY A 139 0.09 -2.02 -22.27
C GLY A 139 0.58 -3.36 -22.83
N VAL A 140 1.78 -3.35 -23.41
CA VAL A 140 2.47 -4.58 -23.77
C VAL A 140 2.91 -5.27 -22.47
N LEU A 141 2.58 -6.55 -22.31
CA LEU A 141 3.01 -7.34 -21.16
C LEU A 141 4.54 -7.34 -21.06
N GLY A 142 5.05 -6.95 -19.90
CA GLY A 142 6.49 -6.96 -19.62
C GLY A 142 7.03 -8.37 -19.35
N VAL A 143 8.28 -8.45 -18.91
CA VAL A 143 8.96 -9.71 -18.58
C VAL A 143 8.23 -10.50 -17.49
N ASN A 144 7.55 -9.81 -16.60
CA ASN A 144 6.73 -10.39 -15.54
C ASN A 144 5.26 -10.01 -15.78
N PRO A 145 4.56 -10.68 -16.70
CA PRO A 145 3.19 -10.34 -17.06
C PRO A 145 2.24 -10.45 -15.86
N ARG A 146 1.21 -9.61 -15.88
CA ARG A 146 0.12 -9.58 -14.92
C ARG A 146 -1.18 -9.41 -15.70
N HIS A 147 -2.24 -10.07 -15.25
CA HIS A 147 -3.53 -10.02 -15.90
C HIS A 147 -4.57 -9.34 -15.01
N ASN A 148 -5.37 -8.44 -15.59
CA ASN A 148 -6.39 -7.71 -14.81
C ASN A 148 -7.41 -8.64 -14.16
N THR A 149 -7.74 -9.77 -14.79
CA THR A 149 -8.62 -10.80 -14.22
C THR A 149 -8.05 -11.41 -12.95
N GLU A 150 -6.72 -11.63 -12.88
CA GLU A 150 -6.06 -12.12 -11.68
C GLU A 150 -5.98 -11.03 -10.60
N ILE A 151 -5.67 -9.79 -11.00
CA ILE A 151 -5.69 -8.64 -10.07
C ILE A 151 -7.06 -8.51 -9.41
N ASP A 152 -8.13 -8.57 -10.20
CA ASP A 152 -9.50 -8.52 -9.68
C ASP A 152 -9.77 -9.68 -8.71
N ARG A 153 -9.34 -10.89 -9.06
CA ARG A 153 -9.50 -12.06 -8.21
C ARG A 153 -8.74 -11.95 -6.89
N TYR A 154 -7.50 -11.46 -6.91
CA TYR A 154 -6.71 -11.25 -5.68
C TYR A 154 -7.29 -10.11 -4.84
N ASN A 155 -7.81 -9.06 -5.46
CA ASN A 155 -8.55 -8.01 -4.76
C ASN A 155 -9.81 -8.57 -4.08
N GLU A 156 -10.60 -9.43 -4.75
CA GLU A 156 -11.77 -10.10 -4.14
C GLU A 156 -11.39 -10.91 -2.90
N ILE A 157 -10.32 -11.70 -2.97
CA ILE A 157 -9.80 -12.48 -1.84
C ILE A 157 -9.45 -11.56 -0.67
N ALA A 158 -8.65 -10.52 -0.93
CA ALA A 158 -8.21 -9.59 0.10
C ALA A 158 -9.37 -8.78 0.71
N ILE A 159 -10.31 -8.29 -0.11
CA ILE A 159 -11.52 -7.60 0.34
C ILE A 159 -12.38 -8.52 1.22
N GLY A 160 -12.54 -9.79 0.83
CA GLY A 160 -13.28 -10.77 1.60
C GLY A 160 -12.67 -11.00 2.99
N ILE A 161 -11.34 -11.02 3.09
CA ILE A 161 -10.62 -11.11 4.36
C ILE A 161 -10.76 -9.82 5.15
N ALA A 162 -10.49 -8.67 4.53
CA ALA A 162 -10.56 -7.35 5.15
C ALA A 162 -11.92 -7.13 5.83
N LYS A 163 -13.03 -7.46 5.15
CA LYS A 163 -14.39 -7.38 5.70
C LYS A 163 -14.57 -8.25 6.94
N ARG A 164 -14.10 -9.50 6.90
CA ARG A 164 -14.21 -10.44 8.05
C ARG A 164 -13.37 -9.99 9.24
N GLU A 165 -12.23 -9.36 8.97
CA GLU A 165 -11.30 -8.90 9.99
C GLU A 165 -11.58 -7.47 10.51
N GLY A 166 -12.63 -6.81 10.01
CA GLY A 166 -12.95 -5.42 10.38
C GLY A 166 -11.91 -4.40 9.89
N VAL A 167 -11.23 -4.71 8.78
CA VAL A 167 -10.28 -3.83 8.11
C VAL A 167 -11.04 -2.93 7.12
N ILE A 168 -10.69 -1.67 7.11
CA ILE A 168 -11.29 -0.66 6.22
C ILE A 168 -10.75 -0.88 4.80
N ILE A 169 -11.61 -0.71 3.80
CA ILE A 169 -11.22 -0.86 2.40
C ILE A 169 -11.17 0.51 1.75
N ASN A 170 -10.03 0.80 1.09
CA ASN A 170 -9.88 1.93 0.17
C ASN A 170 -9.75 1.35 -1.25
N ASP A 171 -10.80 1.51 -2.07
CA ASP A 171 -10.87 0.88 -3.38
C ASP A 171 -10.23 1.74 -4.49
N LEU A 172 -8.89 1.76 -4.51
CA LEU A 172 -8.13 2.48 -5.53
C LEU A 172 -8.20 1.79 -6.90
N ASN A 173 -8.48 0.47 -6.95
CA ASN A 173 -8.70 -0.25 -8.19
C ASN A 173 -9.90 0.30 -8.96
N ALA A 174 -11.01 0.52 -8.26
CA ALA A 174 -12.21 1.09 -8.88
C ALA A 174 -11.93 2.48 -9.47
N VAL A 175 -11.20 3.33 -8.75
CA VAL A 175 -10.80 4.66 -9.24
C VAL A 175 -9.89 4.55 -10.46
N ALA A 176 -8.89 3.66 -10.41
CA ALA A 176 -7.91 3.53 -11.48
C ALA A 176 -8.48 2.87 -12.76
N LYS A 177 -9.56 2.11 -12.66
CA LYS A 177 -10.29 1.56 -13.81
C LYS A 177 -10.99 2.61 -14.66
N GLU A 178 -11.23 3.81 -14.13
CA GLU A 178 -11.81 4.92 -14.89
C GLU A 178 -10.77 5.66 -15.77
N PHE A 179 -9.47 5.30 -15.66
CA PHE A 179 -8.43 5.93 -16.45
C PHE A 179 -8.18 5.19 -17.77
N ASP A 180 -7.95 5.99 -18.81
CA ASP A 180 -7.53 5.51 -20.12
C ASP A 180 -6.03 5.15 -20.15
N ALA A 181 -5.59 4.55 -21.26
CA ALA A 181 -4.21 4.08 -21.42
C ALA A 181 -3.14 5.18 -21.34
N ASP A 182 -3.48 6.41 -21.67
CA ASP A 182 -2.59 7.58 -21.60
C ASP A 182 -2.29 8.03 -20.15
N ALA A 183 -3.08 7.58 -19.18
CA ALA A 183 -2.79 7.74 -17.77
C ALA A 183 -1.59 6.93 -17.28
N TYR A 184 -1.12 5.98 -18.08
CA TYR A 184 -0.02 5.08 -17.71
C TYR A 184 1.30 5.49 -18.38
N ALA A 185 2.39 5.42 -17.63
CA ALA A 185 3.75 5.63 -18.12
C ALA A 185 4.35 4.35 -18.74
N ASP A 186 3.90 3.20 -18.29
CA ASP A 186 4.29 1.88 -18.80
C ASP A 186 3.12 0.87 -18.67
N TYR A 187 3.44 -0.41 -18.61
CA TYR A 187 2.44 -1.48 -18.54
C TYR A 187 1.66 -1.52 -17.22
N CYS A 188 2.16 -0.91 -16.12
CA CYS A 188 1.50 -0.90 -14.81
C CYS A 188 1.67 0.39 -13.99
N HIS A 189 2.66 1.21 -14.29
CA HIS A 189 2.86 2.46 -13.57
C HIS A 189 2.15 3.61 -14.26
N PHE A 190 1.65 4.51 -13.45
CA PHE A 190 0.94 5.70 -13.93
C PHE A 190 1.91 6.83 -14.29
N THR A 191 1.45 7.79 -15.09
CA THR A 191 2.16 9.05 -15.30
C THR A 191 2.26 9.83 -14.00
N LYS A 192 3.15 10.83 -13.95
CA LYS A 192 3.30 11.69 -12.77
C LYS A 192 1.99 12.36 -12.38
N ASP A 193 1.28 12.90 -13.37
CA ASP A 193 0.03 13.63 -13.13
C ASP A 193 -1.07 12.69 -12.61
N THR A 194 -1.13 11.46 -13.12
CA THR A 194 -2.07 10.45 -12.65
C THR A 194 -1.71 9.97 -11.24
N PHE A 195 -0.42 9.79 -10.91
CA PHE A 195 0.00 9.50 -9.54
C PHE A 195 -0.39 10.60 -8.57
N GLU A 196 -0.35 11.88 -9.00
CA GLU A 196 -0.82 13.00 -8.19
C GLU A 196 -2.33 12.91 -7.94
N LEU A 197 -3.13 12.57 -8.96
CA LEU A 197 -4.58 12.36 -8.81
C LEU A 197 -4.89 11.21 -7.85
N LEU A 198 -4.23 10.07 -8.02
CA LEU A 198 -4.36 8.91 -7.13
C LEU A 198 -3.97 9.26 -5.69
N GLY A 199 -2.90 10.03 -5.51
CA GLY A 199 -2.45 10.50 -4.20
C GLY A 199 -3.47 11.39 -3.50
N LYS A 200 -4.09 12.32 -4.24
CA LYS A 200 -5.20 13.16 -3.73
C LYS A 200 -6.41 12.33 -3.32
N GLU A 201 -6.76 11.32 -4.11
CA GLU A 201 -7.86 10.41 -3.78
C GLU A 201 -7.57 9.59 -2.51
N VAL A 202 -6.38 9.02 -2.38
CA VAL A 202 -5.94 8.31 -1.18
C VAL A 202 -5.96 9.24 0.03
N ALA A 203 -5.44 10.46 -0.12
CA ALA A 203 -5.42 11.46 0.95
C ALA A 203 -6.84 11.85 1.37
N ARG A 204 -7.76 12.04 0.42
CA ARG A 204 -9.17 12.35 0.69
C ARG A 204 -9.83 11.26 1.55
N ASN A 205 -9.62 10.00 1.22
CA ASN A 205 -10.19 8.87 1.96
C ASN A 205 -9.58 8.76 3.37
N LEU A 206 -8.26 8.94 3.50
CA LEU A 206 -7.57 8.96 4.79
C LEU A 206 -7.99 10.15 5.66
N ARG A 207 -8.17 11.35 5.07
CA ARG A 207 -8.68 12.54 5.77
C ARG A 207 -10.06 12.28 6.38
N ASN A 208 -10.98 11.74 5.58
CA ASN A 208 -12.32 11.41 6.06
C ASN A 208 -12.28 10.40 7.23
N LEU A 209 -11.43 9.38 7.11
CA LEU A 209 -11.23 8.42 8.20
C LEU A 209 -10.70 9.09 9.47
N ILE A 210 -9.64 9.90 9.35
CA ILE A 210 -9.00 10.56 10.51
C ILE A 210 -9.95 11.51 11.22
N LEU A 211 -10.76 12.26 10.48
CA LEU A 211 -11.74 13.18 11.06
C LEU A 211 -12.90 12.46 11.77
N SER A 212 -13.05 11.15 11.55
CA SER A 212 -14.04 10.30 12.24
C SER A 212 -13.49 9.60 13.49
N LEU A 213 -12.19 9.70 13.77
CA LEU A 213 -11.49 9.12 14.94
C LEU A 213 -11.45 10.11 16.12
#